data_34b2aad234ed551eb5c5e3a8c9cfda01
#
_entry.id   34b2aad234ed551eb5c5e3a8c9cfda01
#
_cell.length_a   1.000
_cell.length_b   1.000
_cell.length_c   1.000
_cell.angle_alpha   90.00
_cell.angle_beta   90.00
_cell.angle_gamma   90.00
#
_symmetry.space_group_name_H-M   'P 1'
#
loop_
_entity.id
_entity.type
_entity.pdbx_description
1 polymer ?
#
loop_
_entity_poly.entity_id
_entity_poly.type
_entity_poly.pdbx_seq_one_letter_code
_entity_poly.pdbx_strand_id
1 'polypeptide(L)'
;KRVYTEILENSIGYIRIESFTGNAAEEFNEGLDGLLGQGIESLIIDLRNNPGGSLDVVVAICDRILPDCTITTLEGKLVDPPQSFESTAEQSLEIPYAVLINENSASSSEIFASAVQDNKCAALIGKNTYGKGIVQSSWALRNGQGYIKLTTDVYRTPNGKLIHEIGVAPDIEVEQDAELVNYDIFFIMRDFANRDLQLKAAI
;
A
#
# COMPACT_ATOMS: atom_id res chain seq x y z
N LYS A 1 1.08 17.08 -0.11
CA LYS A 1 1.10 16.09 0.96
C LYS A 1 0.47 14.82 0.44
N ARG A 2 1.10 13.68 0.70
CA ARG A 2 0.66 12.34 0.23
C ARG A 2 0.26 11.43 1.38
N VAL A 3 0.72 11.73 2.59
CA VAL A 3 0.43 10.94 3.79
C VAL A 3 -0.29 11.81 4.81
N TYR A 4 -1.40 11.31 5.34
CA TYR A 4 -2.23 11.97 6.35
C TYR A 4 -2.32 11.10 7.57
N THR A 5 -2.24 11.71 8.75
CA THR A 5 -2.24 11.01 10.04
C THR A 5 -3.29 11.57 10.96
N GLU A 6 -3.90 10.71 11.74
CA GLU A 6 -4.88 11.05 12.76
C GLU A 6 -4.81 10.04 13.91
N ILE A 7 -5.21 10.42 15.10
CA ILE A 7 -5.45 9.51 16.22
C ILE A 7 -6.96 9.33 16.36
N LEU A 8 -7.41 8.10 16.18
CA LEU A 8 -8.79 7.71 16.39
C LEU A 8 -9.06 7.42 17.88
N GLU A 9 -10.30 7.08 18.22
CA GLU A 9 -10.63 6.59 19.56
C GLU A 9 -9.80 5.37 19.95
N ASN A 10 -9.66 5.11 21.26
CA ASN A 10 -8.91 3.97 21.82
C ASN A 10 -7.41 3.93 21.47
N SER A 11 -6.75 5.08 21.32
CA SER A 11 -5.32 5.18 21.00
C SER A 11 -4.93 4.47 19.69
N ILE A 12 -5.84 4.41 18.71
CA ILE A 12 -5.57 3.85 17.39
C ILE A 12 -4.98 4.94 16.50
N GLY A 13 -3.76 4.74 16.02
CA GLY A 13 -3.18 5.56 14.97
C GLY A 13 -3.83 5.26 13.61
N TYR A 14 -4.00 6.27 12.81
CA TYR A 14 -4.48 6.13 11.43
C TYR A 14 -3.52 6.85 10.49
N ILE A 15 -3.07 6.13 9.45
CA ILE A 15 -2.24 6.68 8.39
C ILE A 15 -2.90 6.38 7.05
N ARG A 16 -3.25 7.41 6.29
CA ARG A 16 -3.67 7.29 4.90
C ARG A 16 -2.54 7.63 3.96
N ILE A 17 -2.27 6.76 3.00
CA ILE A 17 -1.32 6.99 1.92
C ILE A 17 -2.10 7.18 0.61
N GLU A 18 -2.12 8.38 0.04
CA GLU A 18 -2.82 8.67 -1.21
C GLU A 18 -2.11 8.11 -2.45
N SER A 19 -0.77 8.14 -2.43
CA SER A 19 0.05 7.57 -3.50
C SER A 19 1.49 7.39 -3.03
N PHE A 20 2.20 6.45 -3.62
CA PHE A 20 3.62 6.20 -3.38
C PHE A 20 4.50 7.07 -4.28
N THR A 21 4.37 8.42 -4.16
CA THR A 21 5.07 9.38 -5.01
C THR A 21 5.69 10.53 -4.21
N GLY A 22 6.71 11.17 -4.80
CA GLY A 22 7.38 12.31 -4.16
C GLY A 22 7.97 11.91 -2.81
N ASN A 23 7.69 12.69 -1.78
CA ASN A 23 8.23 12.52 -0.42
C ASN A 23 7.32 11.62 0.46
N ALA A 24 6.55 10.69 -0.13
CA ALA A 24 5.60 9.89 0.66
C ALA A 24 6.30 8.99 1.70
N ALA A 25 7.52 8.54 1.46
CA ALA A 25 8.27 7.74 2.43
C ALA A 25 8.69 8.59 3.64
N GLU A 26 9.20 9.78 3.41
CA GLU A 26 9.57 10.74 4.48
C GLU A 26 8.33 11.17 5.25
N GLU A 27 7.24 11.53 4.55
CA GLU A 27 5.96 11.92 5.18
C GLU A 27 5.36 10.77 6.00
N PHE A 28 5.53 9.52 5.56
CA PHE A 28 5.09 8.33 6.31
C PHE A 28 5.91 8.15 7.57
N ASN A 29 7.24 8.23 7.50
CA ASN A 29 8.12 8.08 8.63
C ASN A 29 7.87 9.15 9.70
N GLU A 30 7.80 10.42 9.29
CA GLU A 30 7.47 11.54 10.18
C GLU A 30 6.09 11.36 10.84
N GLY A 31 5.11 10.92 10.05
CA GLY A 31 3.75 10.67 10.54
C GLY A 31 3.69 9.53 11.55
N LEU A 32 4.33 8.40 11.24
CA LEU A 32 4.39 7.23 12.12
C LEU A 32 5.13 7.55 13.42
N ASP A 33 6.29 8.21 13.33
CA ASP A 33 7.05 8.62 14.52
C ASP A 33 6.25 9.59 15.40
N GLY A 34 5.51 10.52 14.78
CA GLY A 34 4.61 11.43 15.48
C GLY A 34 3.46 10.72 16.20
N LEU A 35 2.88 9.68 15.60
CA LEU A 35 1.83 8.87 16.22
C LEU A 35 2.39 7.99 17.36
N LEU A 36 3.51 7.31 17.12
CA LEU A 36 4.19 6.51 18.14
C LEU A 36 4.61 7.37 19.35
N GLY A 37 5.12 8.57 19.11
CA GLY A 37 5.46 9.55 20.16
C GLY A 37 4.26 10.02 20.98
N GLN A 38 3.04 9.88 20.46
CA GLN A 38 1.79 10.17 21.18
C GLN A 38 1.20 8.95 21.88
N GLY A 39 1.86 7.78 21.80
CA GLY A 39 1.51 6.58 22.55
C GLY A 39 0.34 5.80 21.95
N ILE A 40 0.23 5.73 20.62
CA ILE A 40 -0.73 4.82 19.99
C ILE A 40 -0.43 3.36 20.35
N GLU A 41 -1.47 2.54 20.48
CA GLU A 41 -1.36 1.13 20.85
C GLU A 41 -1.58 0.19 19.64
N SER A 42 -2.17 0.71 18.57
CA SER A 42 -2.38 0.01 17.29
C SER A 42 -2.43 1.00 16.12
N LEU A 43 -2.35 0.49 14.89
CA LEU A 43 -2.30 1.33 13.70
C LEU A 43 -3.24 0.80 12.60
N ILE A 44 -3.90 1.70 11.89
CA ILE A 44 -4.61 1.42 10.64
C ILE A 44 -3.88 2.15 9.51
N ILE A 45 -3.49 1.42 8.47
CA ILE A 45 -2.90 1.97 7.25
C ILE A 45 -3.94 1.90 6.13
N ASP A 46 -4.35 3.05 5.59
CA ASP A 46 -5.40 3.12 4.56
C ASP A 46 -4.79 3.35 3.17
N LEU A 47 -4.94 2.34 2.32
CA LEU A 47 -4.54 2.34 0.91
C LEU A 47 -5.74 2.38 -0.04
N ARG A 48 -6.94 2.60 0.45
CA ARG A 48 -8.14 2.71 -0.40
C ARG A 48 -7.98 3.87 -1.37
N ASN A 49 -8.32 3.63 -2.64
CA ASN A 49 -8.16 4.59 -3.74
C ASN A 49 -6.71 5.05 -4.00
N ASN A 50 -5.71 4.31 -3.52
CA ASN A 50 -4.30 4.59 -3.81
C ASN A 50 -3.88 3.87 -5.11
N PRO A 51 -3.61 4.57 -6.22
CA PRO A 51 -3.29 3.97 -7.52
C PRO A 51 -1.85 3.41 -7.59
N GLY A 52 -1.09 3.49 -6.50
CA GLY A 52 0.32 3.11 -6.46
C GLY A 52 1.29 4.27 -6.64
N GLY A 53 2.42 4.00 -7.28
CA GLY A 53 3.48 4.98 -7.51
C GLY A 53 4.85 4.36 -7.77
N SER A 54 5.89 4.88 -7.12
CA SER A 54 7.27 4.40 -7.26
C SER A 54 7.50 3.12 -6.45
N LEU A 55 8.25 2.19 -7.05
CA LEU A 55 8.72 0.99 -6.36
C LEU A 55 9.65 1.35 -5.18
N ASP A 56 10.57 2.29 -5.38
CA ASP A 56 11.52 2.69 -4.33
C ASP A 56 10.80 3.25 -3.10
N VAL A 57 9.72 4.02 -3.32
CA VAL A 57 8.94 4.62 -2.23
C VAL A 57 8.18 3.55 -1.45
N VAL A 58 7.53 2.58 -2.12
CA VAL A 58 6.83 1.51 -1.40
C VAL A 58 7.79 0.59 -0.68
N VAL A 59 8.95 0.29 -1.27
CA VAL A 59 9.99 -0.52 -0.61
C VAL A 59 10.48 0.18 0.67
N ALA A 60 10.75 1.49 0.62
CA ALA A 60 11.18 2.26 1.80
C ALA A 60 10.12 2.28 2.91
N ILE A 61 8.82 2.38 2.55
CA ILE A 61 7.74 2.32 3.55
C ILE A 61 7.59 0.89 4.12
N CYS A 62 7.71 -0.13 3.29
CA CYS A 62 7.69 -1.52 3.75
C CYS A 62 8.85 -1.82 4.70
N ASP A 63 10.07 -1.37 4.37
CA ASP A 63 11.26 -1.54 5.19
C ASP A 63 11.11 -0.91 6.58
N ARG A 64 10.34 0.20 6.68
CA ARG A 64 10.06 0.89 7.94
C ARG A 64 9.16 0.11 8.91
N ILE A 65 8.35 -0.83 8.40
CA ILE A 65 7.31 -1.50 9.21
C ILE A 65 7.43 -3.03 9.24
N LEU A 66 8.06 -3.64 8.23
CA LEU A 66 8.15 -5.09 8.13
C LEU A 66 9.39 -5.63 8.87
N PRO A 67 9.34 -6.88 9.36
CA PRO A 67 10.53 -7.59 9.81
C PRO A 67 11.45 -7.91 8.62
N ASP A 68 12.61 -8.53 8.87
CA ASP A 68 13.49 -9.05 7.82
C ASP A 68 12.76 -10.09 6.97
N CYS A 69 12.35 -9.68 5.78
CA CYS A 69 11.57 -10.51 4.88
C CYS A 69 11.57 -9.98 3.44
N THR A 70 11.14 -10.80 2.49
CA THR A 70 10.91 -10.37 1.11
C THR A 70 9.69 -9.45 1.02
N ILE A 71 9.84 -8.31 0.33
CA ILE A 71 8.76 -7.39 0.00
C ILE A 71 8.11 -7.78 -1.32
N THR A 72 8.92 -7.94 -2.36
CA THR A 72 8.46 -8.32 -3.72
C THR A 72 9.63 -8.79 -4.56
N THR A 73 9.34 -9.51 -5.63
CA THR A 73 10.33 -9.86 -6.66
C THR A 73 9.90 -9.29 -8.00
N LEU A 74 10.85 -8.67 -8.70
CA LEU A 74 10.68 -8.17 -10.06
C LEU A 74 11.28 -9.18 -11.04
N GLU A 75 10.48 -9.60 -12.03
CA GLU A 75 10.89 -10.60 -13.04
C GLU A 75 10.46 -10.14 -14.43
N GLY A 76 11.34 -10.27 -15.40
CA GLY A 76 11.00 -9.93 -16.78
C GLY A 76 12.21 -9.86 -17.70
N LYS A 77 12.01 -9.36 -18.91
CA LYS A 77 13.05 -9.33 -19.95
C LYS A 77 14.18 -8.34 -19.67
N LEU A 78 13.93 -7.31 -18.86
CA LEU A 78 14.95 -6.33 -18.49
C LEU A 78 15.60 -6.64 -17.14
N VAL A 79 15.02 -7.57 -16.37
CA VAL A 79 15.49 -7.98 -15.05
C VAL A 79 15.71 -9.49 -15.06
N ASP A 80 16.90 -9.91 -15.53
CA ASP A 80 17.36 -11.30 -15.57
C ASP A 80 18.81 -11.36 -15.03
N PRO A 81 19.07 -12.01 -13.88
CA PRO A 81 18.11 -12.77 -13.05
C PRO A 81 17.06 -11.90 -12.33
N PRO A 82 15.95 -12.50 -11.87
CA PRO A 82 14.95 -11.80 -11.07
C PRO A 82 15.56 -11.05 -9.89
N GLN A 83 15.06 -9.86 -9.61
CA GLN A 83 15.52 -8.99 -8.52
C GLN A 83 14.55 -9.05 -7.34
N SER A 84 15.03 -9.46 -6.18
CA SER A 84 14.28 -9.40 -4.91
C SER A 84 14.49 -8.05 -4.21
N PHE A 85 13.43 -7.58 -3.57
CA PHE A 85 13.43 -6.42 -2.69
C PHE A 85 13.07 -6.90 -1.29
N GLU A 86 13.97 -6.64 -0.35
CA GLU A 86 13.89 -7.15 1.02
C GLU A 86 13.75 -5.98 2.01
N SER A 87 13.12 -6.23 3.15
CA SER A 87 13.19 -5.37 4.32
C SER A 87 14.33 -5.79 5.24
N THR A 88 14.90 -4.83 5.98
CA THR A 88 16.08 -5.05 6.82
C THR A 88 15.74 -5.29 8.30
N ALA A 89 14.51 -5.09 8.71
CA ALA A 89 14.05 -5.16 10.10
C ALA A 89 14.69 -4.15 11.08
N GLU A 90 15.49 -3.20 10.59
CA GLU A 90 16.15 -2.22 11.47
C GLU A 90 15.14 -1.37 12.28
N GLN A 91 13.92 -1.21 11.76
CA GLN A 91 12.88 -0.36 12.31
C GLN A 91 11.49 -1.00 12.27
N SER A 92 11.40 -2.34 12.30
CA SER A 92 10.10 -3.03 12.20
C SER A 92 9.09 -2.54 13.25
N LEU A 93 7.82 -2.46 12.84
CA LEU A 93 6.75 -1.99 13.71
C LEU A 93 6.36 -3.08 14.73
N GLU A 94 6.43 -2.77 16.01
CA GLU A 94 6.14 -3.73 17.09
C GLU A 94 4.67 -3.74 17.53
N ILE A 95 3.89 -2.65 17.23
CA ILE A 95 2.47 -2.60 17.56
C ILE A 95 1.62 -3.30 16.49
N PRO A 96 0.46 -3.88 16.84
CA PRO A 96 -0.43 -4.49 15.87
C PRO A 96 -0.98 -3.44 14.89
N TYR A 97 -1.19 -3.86 13.63
CA TYR A 97 -1.79 -3.00 12.64
C TYR A 97 -2.68 -3.76 11.65
N ALA A 98 -3.56 -3.03 10.98
CA ALA A 98 -4.41 -3.51 9.90
C ALA A 98 -4.26 -2.63 8.67
N VAL A 99 -4.55 -3.16 7.47
CA VAL A 99 -4.46 -2.42 6.22
C VAL A 99 -5.80 -2.41 5.51
N LEU A 100 -6.31 -1.22 5.18
CA LEU A 100 -7.51 -1.04 4.39
C LEU A 100 -7.18 -1.00 2.90
N ILE A 101 -7.86 -1.81 2.11
CA ILE A 101 -7.71 -1.90 0.66
C ILE A 101 -9.06 -1.87 -0.04
N ASN A 102 -9.09 -1.45 -1.30
CA ASN A 102 -10.27 -1.57 -2.15
C ASN A 102 -9.89 -1.80 -3.63
N GLU A 103 -10.89 -1.90 -4.50
CA GLU A 103 -10.75 -2.14 -5.93
C GLU A 103 -9.96 -1.08 -6.69
N ASN A 104 -9.68 0.06 -6.08
CA ASN A 104 -8.84 1.14 -6.63
C ASN A 104 -7.42 1.15 -6.03
N SER A 105 -7.12 0.26 -5.08
CA SER A 105 -5.75 0.04 -4.61
C SER A 105 -4.97 -0.71 -5.69
N ALA A 106 -3.92 -0.11 -6.27
CA ALA A 106 -3.27 -0.66 -7.44
C ALA A 106 -1.73 -0.57 -7.39
N SER A 107 -1.03 -1.44 -8.15
CA SER A 107 0.42 -1.35 -8.39
C SER A 107 1.22 -1.40 -7.07
N SER A 108 1.94 -0.33 -6.69
CA SER A 108 2.70 -0.27 -5.44
C SER A 108 1.85 -0.51 -4.19
N SER A 109 0.54 -0.17 -4.22
CA SER A 109 -0.38 -0.53 -3.14
C SER A 109 -0.58 -2.03 -3.03
N GLU A 110 -0.54 -2.75 -4.14
CA GLU A 110 -0.66 -4.21 -4.17
C GLU A 110 0.64 -4.89 -3.75
N ILE A 111 1.80 -4.27 -4.03
CA ILE A 111 3.09 -4.70 -3.49
C ILE A 111 3.06 -4.60 -1.96
N PHE A 112 2.66 -3.44 -1.42
CA PHE A 112 2.53 -3.23 0.02
C PHE A 112 1.56 -4.25 0.66
N ALA A 113 0.36 -4.36 0.12
CA ALA A 113 -0.67 -5.27 0.63
C ALA A 113 -0.19 -6.73 0.63
N SER A 114 0.38 -7.21 -0.50
CA SER A 114 0.87 -8.58 -0.59
C SER A 114 2.09 -8.83 0.30
N ALA A 115 2.98 -7.85 0.48
CA ALA A 115 4.12 -7.97 1.39
C ALA A 115 3.64 -8.15 2.85
N VAL A 116 2.68 -7.35 3.28
CA VAL A 116 2.09 -7.44 4.62
C VAL A 116 1.37 -8.77 4.84
N GLN A 117 0.55 -9.20 3.87
CA GLN A 117 -0.26 -10.41 3.96
C GLN A 117 0.58 -11.69 3.92
N ASP A 118 1.45 -11.82 2.91
CA ASP A 118 2.25 -13.03 2.72
C ASP A 118 3.25 -13.25 3.86
N ASN A 119 3.77 -12.18 4.47
CA ASN A 119 4.62 -12.24 5.66
C ASN A 119 3.83 -12.29 6.99
N LYS A 120 2.50 -12.28 6.94
CA LYS A 120 1.58 -12.40 8.10
C LYS A 120 1.79 -11.29 9.14
N CYS A 121 2.11 -10.08 8.70
CA CYS A 121 2.38 -8.96 9.59
C CYS A 121 1.09 -8.24 10.02
N ALA A 122 0.05 -8.22 9.18
CA ALA A 122 -1.25 -7.63 9.48
C ALA A 122 -2.36 -8.23 8.62
N ALA A 123 -3.62 -8.02 9.02
CA ALA A 123 -4.78 -8.36 8.23
C ALA A 123 -5.09 -7.30 7.18
N LEU A 124 -5.47 -7.73 5.98
CA LEU A 124 -6.04 -6.88 4.94
C LEU A 124 -7.57 -6.87 5.06
N ILE A 125 -8.17 -5.68 5.09
CA ILE A 125 -9.61 -5.49 5.26
C ILE A 125 -10.16 -4.66 4.11
N GLY A 126 -11.29 -5.07 3.54
CA GLY A 126 -11.99 -4.32 2.51
C GLY A 126 -12.33 -5.14 1.29
N LYS A 127 -11.88 -4.74 0.09
CA LYS A 127 -12.20 -5.41 -1.18
C LYS A 127 -10.93 -5.83 -1.92
N ASN A 128 -11.08 -6.79 -2.85
CA ASN A 128 -9.99 -7.19 -3.74
C ASN A 128 -9.40 -5.99 -4.47
N THR A 129 -8.08 -5.93 -4.57
CA THR A 129 -7.38 -4.84 -5.24
C THR A 129 -7.51 -4.91 -6.76
N TYR A 130 -6.99 -3.90 -7.46
CA TYR A 130 -7.18 -3.70 -8.89
C TYR A 130 -6.58 -4.80 -9.79
N GLY A 131 -5.41 -5.36 -9.42
CA GLY A 131 -4.72 -6.35 -10.24
C GLY A 131 -3.73 -5.76 -11.25
N LYS A 132 -2.96 -4.73 -10.89
CA LYS A 132 -1.91 -4.16 -11.74
C LYS A 132 -0.51 -4.65 -11.34
N GLY A 133 -0.20 -5.89 -11.63
CA GLY A 133 1.08 -6.55 -11.31
C GLY A 133 2.16 -6.41 -12.37
N ILE A 134 2.18 -5.32 -13.15
CA ILE A 134 3.15 -5.09 -14.24
C ILE A 134 3.95 -3.82 -14.06
N VAL A 135 5.20 -3.86 -14.55
CA VAL A 135 6.07 -2.69 -14.68
C VAL A 135 6.07 -2.20 -16.11
N GLN A 136 5.94 -0.90 -16.27
CA GLN A 136 6.03 -0.22 -17.56
C GLN A 136 7.23 0.70 -17.57
N SER A 137 8.16 0.44 -18.47
CA SER A 137 9.31 1.30 -18.73
C SER A 137 9.02 2.25 -19.89
N SER A 138 9.58 3.45 -19.82
CA SER A 138 9.40 4.49 -20.84
C SER A 138 10.73 4.90 -21.43
N TRP A 139 10.83 4.94 -22.76
CA TRP A 139 12.02 5.35 -23.49
C TRP A 139 11.69 6.52 -24.40
N ALA A 140 12.53 7.58 -24.32
CA ALA A 140 12.43 8.70 -25.23
C ALA A 140 12.75 8.26 -26.67
N LEU A 141 11.98 8.75 -27.64
CA LEU A 141 12.28 8.57 -29.06
C LEU A 141 13.50 9.40 -29.44
N ARG A 142 14.35 8.87 -30.34
CA ARG A 142 15.59 9.51 -30.77
C ARG A 142 15.40 10.92 -31.37
N ASN A 143 14.23 11.20 -31.91
CA ASN A 143 13.86 12.51 -32.48
C ASN A 143 13.35 13.52 -31.45
N GLY A 144 13.26 13.15 -30.16
CA GLY A 144 12.72 14.02 -29.09
C GLY A 144 11.22 14.28 -29.15
N GLN A 145 10.48 13.61 -30.03
CA GLN A 145 9.05 13.87 -30.26
C GLN A 145 8.11 12.90 -29.55
N GLY A 146 8.55 12.32 -28.42
CA GLY A 146 7.68 11.44 -27.64
C GLY A 146 8.42 10.33 -26.92
N TYR A 147 7.64 9.41 -26.35
CA TYR A 147 8.12 8.26 -25.59
C TYR A 147 7.39 7.00 -26.04
N ILE A 148 8.09 5.87 -26.02
CA ILE A 148 7.49 4.55 -26.09
C ILE A 148 7.37 4.03 -24.66
N LYS A 149 6.17 3.59 -24.26
CA LYS A 149 5.90 2.95 -22.98
C LYS A 149 5.56 1.48 -23.23
N LEU A 150 6.34 0.58 -22.67
CA LEU A 150 6.18 -0.86 -22.84
C LEU A 150 6.12 -1.55 -21.49
N THR A 151 5.33 -2.61 -21.39
CA THR A 151 5.38 -3.54 -20.27
C THR A 151 6.65 -4.39 -20.42
N THR A 152 7.49 -4.38 -19.41
CA THR A 152 8.80 -5.04 -19.43
C THR A 152 8.92 -6.14 -18.41
N ASP A 153 8.30 -5.98 -17.25
CA ASP A 153 8.48 -6.85 -16.11
C ASP A 153 7.16 -7.05 -15.37
N VAL A 154 7.11 -8.01 -14.47
CA VAL A 154 6.00 -8.32 -13.58
C VAL A 154 6.46 -8.34 -12.13
N TYR A 155 5.55 -7.98 -11.23
CA TYR A 155 5.76 -8.16 -9.80
C TYR A 155 5.25 -9.53 -9.37
N ARG A 156 6.01 -10.18 -8.48
CA ARG A 156 5.56 -11.33 -7.70
C ARG A 156 5.46 -10.97 -6.23
N THR A 157 4.47 -11.51 -5.56
CA THR A 157 4.35 -11.42 -4.11
C THR A 157 5.50 -12.17 -3.43
N PRO A 158 5.76 -12.00 -2.12
CA PRO A 158 6.76 -12.78 -1.39
C PRO A 158 6.62 -14.29 -1.60
N ASN A 159 5.39 -14.80 -1.69
CA ASN A 159 5.11 -16.22 -1.95
C ASN A 159 5.18 -16.59 -3.46
N GLY A 160 5.68 -15.72 -4.33
CA GLY A 160 5.90 -15.97 -5.75
C GLY A 160 4.64 -15.90 -6.62
N LYS A 161 3.48 -15.46 -6.11
CA LYS A 161 2.24 -15.34 -6.87
C LYS A 161 2.27 -14.13 -7.80
N LEU A 162 1.62 -14.22 -8.95
CA LEU A 162 1.33 -13.08 -9.81
C LEU A 162 0.06 -12.37 -9.34
N ILE A 163 0.10 -11.04 -9.29
CA ILE A 163 -1.05 -10.20 -8.95
C ILE A 163 -1.71 -9.58 -10.18
N HIS A 164 -1.08 -9.65 -11.35
CA HIS A 164 -1.62 -9.06 -12.58
C HIS A 164 -2.94 -9.73 -12.99
N GLU A 165 -3.98 -8.91 -13.21
CA GLU A 165 -5.37 -9.31 -13.52
C GLU A 165 -6.09 -10.11 -12.42
N ILE A 166 -5.44 -10.31 -11.25
CA ILE A 166 -5.99 -11.07 -10.13
C ILE A 166 -6.24 -10.16 -8.93
N GLY A 167 -5.28 -9.28 -8.61
CA GLY A 167 -5.27 -8.46 -7.41
C GLY A 167 -4.82 -9.22 -6.17
N VAL A 168 -4.95 -8.55 -5.04
CA VAL A 168 -4.72 -9.08 -3.69
C VAL A 168 -6.07 -9.12 -2.97
N ALA A 169 -6.52 -10.31 -2.59
CA ALA A 169 -7.77 -10.49 -1.86
C ALA A 169 -7.58 -10.08 -0.38
N PRO A 170 -8.57 -9.41 0.24
CA PRO A 170 -8.52 -9.12 1.65
C PRO A 170 -8.66 -10.41 2.49
N ASP A 171 -8.13 -10.39 3.71
CA ASP A 171 -8.36 -11.44 4.70
C ASP A 171 -9.77 -11.35 5.30
N ILE A 172 -10.27 -10.11 5.41
CA ILE A 172 -11.63 -9.80 5.88
C ILE A 172 -12.33 -8.96 4.80
N GLU A 173 -13.25 -9.60 4.06
CA GLU A 173 -14.02 -8.91 3.03
C GLU A 173 -15.12 -8.06 3.65
N VAL A 174 -15.10 -6.75 3.36
CA VAL A 174 -16.08 -5.79 3.86
C VAL A 174 -16.52 -4.86 2.75
N GLU A 175 -17.82 -4.86 2.44
CA GLU A 175 -18.40 -3.88 1.53
C GLU A 175 -18.44 -2.49 2.18
N GLN A 176 -18.24 -1.45 1.38
CA GLN A 176 -18.49 -0.08 1.84
C GLN A 176 -19.99 0.20 1.81
N ASP A 177 -20.44 1.15 2.65
CA ASP A 177 -21.81 1.70 2.55
C ASP A 177 -22.10 2.15 1.11
N ALA A 178 -23.18 1.61 0.53
CA ALA A 178 -23.51 1.80 -0.89
C ALA A 178 -23.67 3.27 -1.30
N GLU A 179 -24.06 4.14 -0.36
CA GLU A 179 -24.14 5.57 -0.60
C GLU A 179 -22.78 6.25 -0.59
N LEU A 180 -21.75 5.63 0.01
CA LEU A 180 -20.41 6.19 0.17
C LEU A 180 -19.40 5.67 -0.85
N VAL A 181 -19.70 4.62 -1.61
CA VAL A 181 -18.77 3.98 -2.56
C VAL A 181 -18.11 4.96 -3.54
N ASN A 182 -18.84 6.00 -3.96
CA ASN A 182 -18.34 6.98 -4.93
C ASN A 182 -17.74 8.23 -4.29
N TYR A 183 -17.69 8.32 -2.97
CA TYR A 183 -17.10 9.47 -2.29
C TYR A 183 -15.59 9.27 -2.09
N ASP A 184 -14.87 10.38 -2.06
CA ASP A 184 -13.46 10.37 -1.66
C ASP A 184 -13.31 9.94 -0.20
N ILE A 185 -12.29 9.11 0.09
CA ILE A 185 -12.05 8.59 1.44
C ILE A 185 -11.85 9.70 2.47
N PHE A 186 -11.19 10.80 2.07
CA PHE A 186 -11.01 11.94 2.96
C PHE A 186 -12.34 12.57 3.36
N PHE A 187 -13.29 12.67 2.42
CA PHE A 187 -14.64 13.15 2.67
C PHE A 187 -15.41 12.19 3.59
N ILE A 188 -15.28 10.86 3.35
CA ILE A 188 -15.91 9.85 4.20
C ILE A 188 -15.37 9.96 5.64
N MET A 189 -14.08 10.05 5.82
CA MET A 189 -13.44 10.18 7.14
C MET A 189 -13.89 11.45 7.88
N ARG A 190 -13.98 12.58 7.18
CA ARG A 190 -14.36 13.86 7.78
C ARG A 190 -15.83 13.93 8.17
N ASP A 191 -16.74 13.51 7.28
CA ASP A 191 -18.16 13.77 7.41
C ASP A 191 -19.02 12.54 7.71
N PHE A 192 -18.50 11.34 7.46
CA PHE A 192 -19.22 10.07 7.52
C PHE A 192 -18.42 8.94 8.16
N ALA A 193 -17.42 9.22 8.99
CA ALA A 193 -16.57 8.19 9.62
C ALA A 193 -17.40 7.11 10.36
N ASN A 194 -18.52 7.49 10.95
CA ASN A 194 -19.46 6.57 11.61
C ASN A 194 -20.24 5.66 10.64
N ARG A 195 -20.13 5.85 9.33
CA ARG A 195 -20.73 5.02 8.27
C ARG A 195 -19.69 4.27 7.46
N ASP A 196 -18.40 4.51 7.68
CA ASP A 196 -17.32 3.77 7.03
C ASP A 196 -17.25 2.36 7.60
N LEU A 197 -17.87 1.41 6.88
CA LEU A 197 -17.97 0.02 7.33
C LEU A 197 -16.61 -0.68 7.32
N GLN A 198 -15.73 -0.32 6.38
CA GLN A 198 -14.39 -0.89 6.29
C GLN A 198 -13.49 -0.39 7.42
N LEU A 199 -13.54 0.91 7.73
CA LEU A 199 -12.82 1.46 8.88
C LEU A 199 -13.31 0.84 10.21
N LYS A 200 -14.63 0.71 10.38
CA LYS A 200 -15.21 0.07 11.57
C LYS A 200 -14.78 -1.38 11.76
N ALA A 201 -14.55 -2.10 10.68
CA ALA A 201 -14.08 -3.49 10.74
C ALA A 201 -12.59 -3.58 11.11
N ALA A 202 -11.84 -2.48 11.02
CA ALA A 202 -10.43 -2.39 11.36
C ALA A 202 -10.17 -1.90 12.80
N ILE A 203 -11.17 -1.28 13.42
CA ILE A 203 -11.17 -0.84 14.84
C ILE A 203 -11.52 -2.02 15.75
#